data_e7c6af7964e226dace351b85d06b2c45
#
_entry.id   e7c6af7964e226dace351b85d06b2c45
#
_cell.length_a   1.000
_cell.length_b   1.000
_cell.length_c   1.000
_cell.angle_alpha   90.00
_cell.angle_beta   90.00
_cell.angle_gamma   90.00
#
_symmetry.space_group_name_H-M   'P 1'
#
loop_
_entity.id
_entity.type
_entity.pdbx_description
1 polymer ?
#
loop_
_entity_poly.entity_id
_entity_poly.type
_entity_poly.pdbx_seq_one_letter_code
_entity_poly.pdbx_strand_id
1 'polypeptide(L)'
;MKVTKFFGLWILSVLCVLSCTDEEQGTGNIVPNVATAPVKLSLDATPMRGTVSTTRTRGDNSLDLVLGEEAGKTVNTAGTRAGTLTDAQEDAINDICVFQFGNADGKLKYSEYASLTDGQLTANISLASGVGTCTVYVLANVGDLTQKVSYGSALADFKKFAAEVSSGKGTGQNLPMCGYKADFNSEADNASLTVSLTRAVAKVSLNLTTPNAGDAFAVTSVRLMNVAKKLYYVESATTAPTVAELTTYTSDNTKSIAWYVPENKAGSNSLTDWKDRYEDNVPATATYILIEGSYTPKGGIARDVAYTIYLGAGDKAGDFNVVRNTKYTINAAIKGTNMNDGRVLVGKDLSAAGTQTANCYVVNTTDANKWYRFKATIRGNGAETPAQISYTGAVIPANDRIAPTNAALVWETREGDKAPTLDYVGYSRNGYVVFKLGEATEGNAVVAAKNGATTLWSWHIWTTAAFDRNGIKVQTYETRPRNGLASYANITKREFKMMDRNLGSASGTATKVAEEAIKTYGVYFQFGRKDPFPAAGVMTRTNDADIVPVYDA
;
A
#
# COMPACT_ATOMS: atom_id res chain seq x y z
N MET A 1 -14.69 3.70 -60.89
CA MET A 1 -15.00 5.09 -61.27
C MET A 1 -14.69 5.94 -60.07
N LYS A 2 -13.54 6.47 -60.00
CA LYS A 2 -13.10 7.89 -60.04
C LYS A 2 -13.77 8.72 -58.96
N VAL A 3 -13.00 9.12 -57.95
CA VAL A 3 -12.23 10.39 -57.80
C VAL A 3 -13.09 11.39 -57.01
N THR A 4 -12.73 12.19 -56.01
CA THR A 4 -11.52 13.00 -55.81
C THR A 4 -11.47 13.60 -54.41
N LYS A 5 -10.25 13.86 -53.94
CA LYS A 5 -9.82 14.69 -52.81
C LYS A 5 -10.31 16.14 -52.94
N PHE A 6 -10.53 16.85 -51.83
CA PHE A 6 -10.22 18.28 -51.79
C PHE A 6 -9.64 18.67 -50.42
N PHE A 7 -8.43 19.16 -50.47
CA PHE A 7 -7.71 19.97 -49.51
C PHE A 7 -8.26 21.39 -49.54
N GLY A 8 -8.40 22.00 -48.40
CA GLY A 8 -8.75 23.43 -48.29
C GLY A 8 -7.94 24.08 -47.16
N LEU A 9 -6.74 24.51 -47.53
CA LEU A 9 -5.88 25.42 -46.79
C LEU A 9 -6.47 26.84 -46.88
N TRP A 10 -6.68 27.53 -45.78
CA TRP A 10 -6.85 28.99 -45.78
C TRP A 10 -5.88 29.66 -44.81
N ILE A 11 -5.13 30.54 -45.39
CA ILE A 11 -4.05 31.37 -44.92
C ILE A 11 -4.62 32.66 -44.31
N LEU A 12 -4.11 33.00 -43.18
CA LEU A 12 -3.66 34.32 -42.67
C LEU A 12 -4.43 35.57 -43.17
N SER A 13 -5.07 36.28 -42.27
CA SER A 13 -5.12 37.72 -42.32
C SER A 13 -4.83 38.33 -40.93
N VAL A 14 -3.68 38.94 -40.84
CA VAL A 14 -3.26 39.83 -39.77
C VAL A 14 -4.11 41.08 -39.84
N LEU A 15 -4.83 41.39 -38.79
CA LEU A 15 -5.32 42.74 -38.54
C LEU A 15 -4.78 43.22 -37.20
N CYS A 16 -3.77 44.06 -37.26
CA CYS A 16 -3.34 44.87 -36.14
C CYS A 16 -4.45 45.83 -35.80
N VAL A 17 -5.05 45.69 -34.65
CA VAL A 17 -5.76 46.79 -33.98
C VAL A 17 -4.98 47.07 -32.69
N LEU A 18 -4.28 48.17 -32.69
CA LEU A 18 -3.78 48.82 -31.51
C LEU A 18 -5.00 49.19 -30.66
N SER A 19 -5.21 48.52 -29.57
CA SER A 19 -6.10 48.96 -28.51
C SER A 19 -5.35 48.80 -27.18
N CYS A 20 -5.37 49.83 -26.45
CA CYS A 20 -4.80 50.13 -25.15
C CYS A 20 -4.54 48.92 -24.28
N THR A 21 -3.34 48.86 -23.83
CA THR A 21 -2.85 48.10 -22.68
C THR A 21 -3.68 48.42 -21.44
N ASP A 22 -4.60 47.52 -21.08
CA ASP A 22 -4.83 47.23 -19.69
C ASP A 22 -3.70 46.26 -19.29
N GLU A 23 -2.68 46.79 -18.67
CA GLU A 23 -1.77 46.03 -17.85
C GLU A 23 -2.65 45.32 -16.81
N GLU A 24 -2.90 44.04 -16.99
CA GLU A 24 -3.15 43.17 -15.83
C GLU A 24 -1.90 43.35 -14.97
N GLN A 25 -2.00 44.21 -13.98
CA GLN A 25 -1.10 44.22 -12.83
C GLN A 25 -1.19 42.82 -12.25
N GLY A 26 -0.19 41.99 -12.60
CA GLY A 26 0.15 40.85 -11.80
C GLY A 26 0.17 41.34 -10.37
N THR A 27 -0.65 40.77 -9.52
CA THR A 27 -0.61 40.95 -8.07
C THR A 27 0.72 40.37 -7.58
N GLY A 28 1.82 40.99 -7.97
CA GLY A 28 3.11 40.81 -7.35
C GLY A 28 2.94 41.20 -5.89
N ASN A 29 3.36 40.33 -4.98
CA ASN A 29 3.42 40.59 -3.56
C ASN A 29 4.17 41.94 -3.36
N ILE A 30 3.43 43.06 -3.27
CA ILE A 30 4.00 44.35 -2.95
C ILE A 30 4.37 44.28 -1.48
N VAL A 31 5.62 43.91 -1.21
CA VAL A 31 6.18 44.10 0.14
C VAL A 31 6.25 45.60 0.34
N PRO A 32 5.53 46.17 1.31
CA PRO A 32 5.68 47.60 1.60
C PRO A 32 7.16 47.91 1.83
N ASN A 33 7.60 49.11 1.48
CA ASN A 33 8.96 49.57 1.79
C ASN A 33 9.07 49.71 3.33
N VAL A 34 9.39 48.60 3.98
CA VAL A 34 9.47 48.49 5.44
C VAL A 34 10.92 48.77 5.83
N ALA A 35 11.11 49.66 6.80
CA ALA A 35 12.44 49.86 7.39
C ALA A 35 12.93 48.56 7.99
N THR A 36 14.18 48.17 7.72
CA THR A 36 14.77 46.92 8.22
C THR A 36 16.02 47.20 9.06
N ALA A 37 16.29 46.29 9.99
CA ALA A 37 17.51 46.27 10.78
C ALA A 37 18.30 44.96 10.47
N PRO A 38 19.65 45.06 10.40
CA PRO A 38 20.50 43.89 10.20
C PRO A 38 20.50 42.99 11.44
N VAL A 39 20.44 41.69 11.26
CA VAL A 39 20.48 40.68 12.32
C VAL A 39 21.47 39.59 11.96
N LYS A 40 22.36 39.24 12.86
CA LYS A 40 23.24 38.10 12.69
C LYS A 40 22.50 36.82 13.04
N LEU A 41 22.23 35.98 12.03
CA LEU A 41 21.61 34.68 12.20
C LEU A 41 22.68 33.60 12.39
N SER A 42 22.50 32.73 13.41
CA SER A 42 23.26 31.52 13.63
C SER A 42 22.32 30.32 13.55
N LEU A 43 22.73 29.30 12.83
CA LEU A 43 21.95 28.09 12.58
C LEU A 43 22.59 26.89 13.27
N ASP A 44 21.75 25.99 13.77
CA ASP A 44 22.16 24.72 14.33
C ASP A 44 21.23 23.62 13.82
N ALA A 45 21.79 22.61 13.13
CA ALA A 45 21.01 21.47 12.64
C ALA A 45 20.88 20.42 13.76
N THR A 46 19.67 20.28 14.29
CA THR A 46 19.39 19.26 15.31
C THR A 46 19.60 17.87 14.73
N PRO A 47 20.45 17.00 15.32
CA PRO A 47 20.66 15.64 14.83
C PRO A 47 19.35 14.85 14.75
N MET A 48 19.23 13.96 13.75
CA MET A 48 18.09 13.04 13.70
C MET A 48 18.08 12.11 14.91
N ARG A 49 16.93 11.95 15.53
CA ARG A 49 16.74 10.99 16.62
C ARG A 49 16.75 9.58 16.06
N GLY A 50 17.55 8.67 16.64
CA GLY A 50 17.44 7.24 16.36
C GLY A 50 16.26 6.65 17.09
N THR A 51 15.49 5.77 16.44
CA THR A 51 14.52 4.93 17.15
C THR A 51 15.29 3.82 17.84
N VAL A 52 15.45 3.92 19.14
CA VAL A 52 15.96 2.82 19.96
C VAL A 52 14.78 1.90 20.26
N SER A 53 14.64 0.82 19.49
CA SER A 53 13.74 -0.27 19.88
C SER A 53 14.53 -1.55 20.01
N THR A 54 14.63 -2.06 21.22
CA THR A 54 15.26 -3.34 21.57
C THR A 54 14.27 -4.51 21.50
N THR A 55 13.27 -4.45 20.64
CA THR A 55 12.28 -5.52 20.56
C THR A 55 12.83 -6.71 19.79
N ARG A 56 13.57 -7.55 20.48
CA ARG A 56 13.84 -8.93 20.06
C ARG A 56 12.57 -9.74 20.30
N THR A 57 11.81 -10.03 19.26
CA THR A 57 10.83 -11.11 19.34
C THR A 57 11.58 -12.44 19.39
N ARG A 58 11.82 -12.93 20.59
CA ARG A 58 12.42 -14.24 20.85
C ARG A 58 11.31 -15.29 20.72
N GLY A 59 11.39 -16.15 19.72
CA GLY A 59 10.44 -17.23 19.48
C GLY A 59 10.50 -17.73 18.04
N ASP A 60 9.72 -18.73 17.70
CA ASP A 60 9.54 -19.31 16.35
C ASP A 60 8.90 -18.31 15.38
N ASN A 61 9.56 -17.19 15.11
CA ASN A 61 9.05 -16.11 14.29
C ASN A 61 9.59 -16.22 12.87
N SER A 62 8.70 -16.14 11.89
CA SER A 62 9.07 -16.07 10.47
C SER A 62 9.73 -14.76 10.09
N LEU A 63 9.58 -13.73 10.91
CA LEU A 63 10.11 -12.40 10.72
C LEU A 63 10.63 -11.87 12.06
N ASP A 64 11.95 -11.86 12.24
CA ASP A 64 12.59 -11.15 13.34
C ASP A 64 12.84 -9.71 12.93
N LEU A 65 12.38 -8.79 13.74
CA LEU A 65 12.60 -7.36 13.58
C LEU A 65 13.50 -6.84 14.69
N VAL A 66 14.57 -6.16 14.29
CA VAL A 66 15.38 -5.32 15.17
C VAL A 66 15.20 -3.89 14.67
N LEU A 67 14.55 -3.07 15.47
CA LEU A 67 14.40 -1.63 15.23
C LEU A 67 15.50 -0.90 16.01
N GLY A 68 16.26 -0.04 15.32
CA GLY A 68 17.37 0.71 15.90
C GLY A 68 18.75 0.13 15.54
N GLU A 69 19.79 0.86 15.92
CA GLU A 69 21.17 0.40 15.77
C GLU A 69 21.51 -0.56 16.92
N GLU A 70 21.98 -1.78 16.61
CA GLU A 70 22.66 -2.60 17.60
C GLU A 70 23.97 -1.89 17.99
N ALA A 71 24.07 -1.44 19.22
CA ALA A 71 25.30 -0.88 19.75
C ALA A 71 26.44 -1.92 19.59
N GLY A 72 27.37 -1.66 18.67
CA GLY A 72 28.60 -2.45 18.50
C GLY A 72 28.71 -3.32 17.25
N LYS A 73 27.70 -3.41 16.37
CA LYS A 73 27.89 -3.98 15.03
C LYS A 73 27.92 -2.91 13.97
N THR A 74 29.11 -2.50 13.58
CA THR A 74 29.35 -1.87 12.28
C THR A 74 28.92 -2.88 11.21
N VAL A 75 27.72 -2.71 10.66
CA VAL A 75 27.35 -3.40 9.42
C VAL A 75 28.20 -2.74 8.34
N ASN A 76 29.28 -3.43 7.94
CA ASN A 76 30.07 -3.04 6.77
C ASN A 76 29.17 -3.13 5.55
N THR A 77 28.44 -2.07 5.26
CA THR A 77 27.68 -1.89 4.02
C THR A 77 28.61 -1.30 2.96
N ALA A 78 29.57 -2.10 2.50
CA ALA A 78 30.24 -1.86 1.22
C ALA A 78 29.26 -2.23 0.09
N GLY A 79 28.24 -1.40 -0.09
CA GLY A 79 27.34 -1.42 -1.20
C GLY A 79 26.90 0.00 -1.46
N THR A 80 27.26 0.56 -2.59
CA THR A 80 26.83 1.89 -3.05
C THR A 80 25.30 1.93 -3.06
N ARG A 81 24.72 2.50 -2.00
CA ARG A 81 23.29 2.77 -1.91
C ARG A 81 22.96 3.87 -2.92
N ALA A 82 22.43 3.51 -4.07
CA ALA A 82 21.92 4.49 -5.00
C ALA A 82 20.79 5.30 -4.35
N GLY A 83 21.01 6.59 -4.11
CA GLY A 83 20.00 7.53 -3.66
C GLY A 83 19.92 7.81 -2.15
N THR A 84 20.86 7.33 -1.33
CA THR A 84 20.94 7.67 0.10
C THR A 84 21.94 8.82 0.28
N LEU A 85 21.53 9.89 0.97
CA LEU A 85 22.43 10.98 1.35
C LEU A 85 23.44 10.48 2.39
N THR A 86 24.65 11.04 2.37
CA THR A 86 25.63 10.89 3.46
C THR A 86 25.16 11.70 4.68
N ASP A 87 25.67 11.41 5.87
CA ASP A 87 25.32 12.17 7.06
C ASP A 87 25.65 13.67 6.87
N ALA A 88 26.77 14.00 6.22
CA ALA A 88 27.12 15.39 5.90
C ALA A 88 26.10 16.05 4.94
N GLN A 89 25.57 15.31 3.97
CA GLN A 89 24.52 15.81 3.08
C GLN A 89 23.16 15.94 3.79
N GLU A 90 22.87 15.06 4.75
CA GLU A 90 21.66 15.15 5.58
C GLU A 90 21.68 16.39 6.49
N ASP A 91 22.88 16.83 6.91
CA ASP A 91 23.08 17.95 7.83
C ASP A 91 23.33 19.29 7.11
N ALA A 92 23.65 19.28 5.82
CA ALA A 92 24.01 20.46 5.06
C ALA A 92 22.83 21.44 4.89
N ILE A 93 23.13 22.73 4.99
CA ILE A 93 22.20 23.84 4.79
C ILE A 93 22.74 24.69 3.64
N ASN A 94 22.00 24.74 2.51
CA ASN A 94 22.41 25.44 1.29
C ASN A 94 21.67 26.75 1.04
N ASP A 95 20.47 26.85 1.56
CA ASP A 95 19.64 28.06 1.46
C ASP A 95 18.74 28.21 2.67
N ILE A 96 18.28 29.41 2.91
CA ILE A 96 17.31 29.73 3.94
C ILE A 96 16.26 30.72 3.43
N CYS A 97 15.01 30.49 3.85
CA CYS A 97 13.94 31.47 3.82
C CYS A 97 13.60 31.90 5.25
N VAL A 98 13.65 33.20 5.53
CA VAL A 98 13.32 33.75 6.83
C VAL A 98 11.96 34.45 6.74
N PHE A 99 11.10 34.20 7.73
CA PHE A 99 9.75 34.76 7.82
C PHE A 99 9.54 35.37 9.21
N GLN A 100 9.31 36.68 9.28
CA GLN A 100 9.07 37.39 10.53
C GLN A 100 7.58 37.67 10.73
N PHE A 101 7.00 37.14 11.79
CA PHE A 101 5.60 37.39 12.18
C PHE A 101 5.53 38.27 13.43
N GLY A 102 4.73 39.35 13.38
CA GLY A 102 4.49 40.21 14.55
C GLY A 102 3.68 39.43 15.61
N ASN A 103 4.12 39.47 16.88
CA ASN A 103 3.40 38.79 17.94
C ASN A 103 2.06 39.45 18.28
N ALA A 104 1.93 40.76 18.02
CA ALA A 104 0.71 41.52 18.33
C ALA A 104 -0.50 41.13 17.46
N ASP A 105 -0.29 40.76 16.20
CA ASP A 105 -1.36 40.48 15.25
C ASP A 105 -1.21 39.12 14.52
N GLY A 106 -0.10 38.44 14.76
CA GLY A 106 0.19 37.13 14.13
C GLY A 106 0.35 37.18 12.62
N LYS A 107 0.70 38.35 12.04
CA LYS A 107 0.82 38.55 10.59
C LYS A 107 2.25 38.63 10.13
N LEU A 108 2.51 38.14 8.89
CA LEU A 108 3.82 38.27 8.23
C LEU A 108 4.18 39.75 8.03
N LYS A 109 5.34 40.15 8.51
CA LYS A 109 5.89 41.52 8.45
C LYS A 109 7.04 41.64 7.48
N TYR A 110 7.82 40.57 7.33
CA TYR A 110 8.99 40.52 6.46
C TYR A 110 9.36 39.11 6.07
N SER A 111 9.93 38.94 4.90
CA SER A 111 10.54 37.70 4.46
C SER A 111 11.77 37.97 3.62
N GLU A 112 12.76 37.09 3.75
CA GLU A 112 14.03 37.16 3.03
C GLU A 112 14.52 35.78 2.65
N TYR A 113 15.14 35.64 1.48
CA TYR A 113 15.83 34.45 1.02
C TYR A 113 17.33 34.71 0.97
N ALA A 114 18.14 33.74 1.40
CA ALA A 114 19.57 33.76 1.26
C ALA A 114 20.12 32.38 0.88
N SER A 115 21.01 32.38 -0.13
CA SER A 115 21.83 31.19 -0.42
C SER A 115 23.02 31.16 0.54
N LEU A 116 23.37 29.98 1.02
CA LEU A 116 24.51 29.75 1.90
C LEU A 116 25.59 28.96 1.14
N THR A 117 26.85 29.30 1.45
CA THR A 117 27.97 28.49 0.97
C THR A 117 28.04 27.19 1.78
N ASP A 118 28.49 26.11 1.17
CA ASP A 118 28.62 24.80 1.82
C ASP A 118 29.32 24.89 3.18
N GLY A 119 28.66 24.37 4.21
CA GLY A 119 29.13 24.39 5.59
C GLY A 119 28.95 25.72 6.35
N GLN A 120 28.34 26.74 5.72
CA GLN A 120 28.08 28.00 6.38
C GLN A 120 26.86 27.90 7.31
N LEU A 121 27.06 28.14 8.60
CA LEU A 121 26.01 28.12 9.63
C LEU A 121 25.65 29.51 10.15
N THR A 122 26.11 30.57 9.50
CA THR A 122 25.81 31.96 9.88
C THR A 122 25.44 32.76 8.64
N ALA A 123 24.47 33.67 8.78
CA ALA A 123 24.07 34.60 7.75
C ALA A 123 23.82 35.99 8.36
N ASN A 124 24.05 37.04 7.56
CA ASN A 124 23.53 38.37 7.88
C ASN A 124 22.19 38.50 7.14
N ILE A 125 21.14 38.71 7.87
CA ILE A 125 19.77 38.85 7.36
C ILE A 125 19.22 40.20 7.76
N SER A 126 18.13 40.60 7.13
CA SER A 126 17.38 41.79 7.51
C SER A 126 16.05 41.40 8.13
N LEU A 127 15.60 42.14 9.13
CA LEU A 127 14.25 41.98 9.68
C LEU A 127 13.57 43.34 9.75
N ALA A 128 12.24 43.38 9.62
CA ALA A 128 11.48 44.64 9.73
C ALA A 128 11.64 45.26 11.11
N SER A 129 11.88 46.58 11.11
CA SER A 129 11.92 47.43 12.32
C SER A 129 10.52 47.91 12.70
N GLY A 130 10.32 48.34 13.94
CA GLY A 130 9.04 48.87 14.43
C GLY A 130 7.96 47.80 14.67
N VAL A 131 8.35 46.53 14.61
CA VAL A 131 7.41 45.39 14.80
C VAL A 131 7.24 45.04 16.27
N GLY A 132 8.17 45.47 17.14
CA GLY A 132 8.25 45.02 18.53
C GLY A 132 8.70 43.56 18.63
N THR A 133 8.12 42.82 19.59
CA THR A 133 8.41 41.39 19.67
C THR A 133 7.77 40.63 18.51
N CYS A 134 8.51 39.68 17.96
CA CYS A 134 8.09 38.89 16.82
C CYS A 134 8.51 37.43 16.94
N THR A 135 7.88 36.56 16.14
CA THR A 135 8.31 35.18 15.95
C THR A 135 8.98 35.05 14.58
N VAL A 136 10.22 34.57 14.56
CA VAL A 136 11.00 34.41 13.33
C VAL A 136 11.11 32.95 13.01
N TYR A 137 10.54 32.52 11.87
CA TYR A 137 10.72 31.20 11.30
C TYR A 137 11.84 31.16 10.29
N VAL A 138 12.62 30.10 10.30
CA VAL A 138 13.65 29.83 9.29
C VAL A 138 13.33 28.47 8.67
N LEU A 139 13.11 28.48 7.36
CA LEU A 139 13.02 27.26 6.54
C LEU A 139 14.34 27.13 5.78
N ALA A 140 14.97 25.96 5.82
CA ALA A 140 16.21 25.67 5.12
C ALA A 140 16.03 24.59 4.07
N ASN A 141 16.80 24.68 2.99
CA ASN A 141 16.81 23.73 1.85
C ASN A 141 15.45 23.62 1.14
N VAL A 142 14.76 24.74 1.00
CA VAL A 142 13.42 24.80 0.38
C VAL A 142 13.39 25.68 -0.87
N GLY A 143 14.52 26.29 -1.24
CA GLY A 143 14.60 27.31 -2.27
C GLY A 143 13.90 28.62 -1.86
N ASP A 144 13.73 29.52 -2.79
CA ASP A 144 13.05 30.81 -2.50
C ASP A 144 11.54 30.63 -2.43
N LEU A 145 10.99 30.73 -1.22
CA LEU A 145 9.56 30.68 -0.93
C LEU A 145 8.98 32.07 -0.54
N THR A 146 9.75 33.14 -0.61
CA THR A 146 9.30 34.47 -0.17
C THR A 146 8.09 34.96 -0.95
N GLN A 147 8.01 34.61 -2.25
CA GLN A 147 6.86 34.96 -3.11
C GLN A 147 5.64 34.05 -2.92
N LYS A 148 5.78 32.95 -2.18
CA LYS A 148 4.69 32.02 -1.91
C LYS A 148 3.88 32.36 -0.66
N VAL A 149 4.44 33.23 0.22
CA VAL A 149 3.79 33.68 1.45
C VAL A 149 3.65 35.18 1.40
N SER A 150 2.44 35.68 1.20
CA SER A 150 2.16 37.11 1.01
C SER A 150 2.33 37.90 2.31
N TYR A 151 2.79 39.14 2.18
CA TYR A 151 2.78 40.09 3.30
C TYR A 151 1.40 40.16 3.96
N GLY A 152 1.37 40.18 5.29
CA GLY A 152 0.13 40.20 6.06
C GLY A 152 -0.56 38.83 6.20
N SER A 153 -0.01 37.75 5.62
CA SER A 153 -0.51 36.40 5.84
C SER A 153 -0.49 36.04 7.31
N ALA A 154 -1.52 35.28 7.75
CA ALA A 154 -1.58 34.86 9.13
C ALA A 154 -0.59 33.71 9.41
N LEU A 155 0.02 33.71 10.58
CA LEU A 155 0.90 32.64 11.06
C LEU A 155 0.21 31.27 11.04
N ALA A 156 -1.09 31.24 11.32
CA ALA A 156 -1.88 30.00 11.29
C ALA A 156 -1.94 29.37 9.88
N ASP A 157 -1.96 30.19 8.82
CA ASP A 157 -1.96 29.71 7.43
C ASP A 157 -0.55 29.34 6.98
N PHE A 158 0.46 30.10 7.39
CA PHE A 158 1.86 29.74 7.19
C PHE A 158 2.20 28.36 7.79
N LYS A 159 1.69 28.04 8.97
CA LYS A 159 1.88 26.72 9.59
C LYS A 159 1.26 25.56 8.79
N LYS A 160 0.32 25.85 7.89
CA LYS A 160 -0.27 24.85 6.96
C LYS A 160 0.49 24.76 5.64
N PHE A 161 1.53 25.59 5.45
CA PHE A 161 2.27 25.62 4.20
C PHE A 161 3.05 24.32 4.01
N ALA A 162 2.85 23.67 2.86
CA ALA A 162 3.37 22.34 2.57
C ALA A 162 3.82 22.23 1.12
N ALA A 163 4.76 21.33 0.87
CA ALA A 163 5.09 20.85 -0.47
C ALA A 163 4.43 19.49 -0.72
N GLU A 164 4.13 19.19 -1.98
CA GLU A 164 3.78 17.83 -2.38
C GLU A 164 5.03 17.01 -2.65
N VAL A 165 5.05 15.77 -2.16
CA VAL A 165 6.18 14.86 -2.29
C VAL A 165 5.73 13.61 -3.06
N SER A 166 6.37 13.35 -4.19
CA SER A 166 6.05 12.22 -5.07
C SER A 166 7.01 11.04 -4.96
N SER A 167 8.20 11.22 -4.39
CA SER A 167 9.17 10.15 -4.22
C SER A 167 10.00 10.33 -2.95
N GLY A 168 10.34 9.23 -2.29
CA GLY A 168 11.17 9.18 -1.09
C GLY A 168 12.67 9.06 -1.36
N LYS A 169 13.10 9.13 -2.61
CA LYS A 169 14.51 9.11 -2.94
C LYS A 169 15.07 10.52 -2.75
N GLY A 170 16.03 10.67 -1.85
CA GLY A 170 16.85 11.87 -1.80
C GLY A 170 17.55 12.04 -3.15
N THR A 171 17.17 13.07 -3.90
CA THR A 171 17.69 13.35 -5.25
C THR A 171 19.01 14.10 -5.23
N GLY A 172 19.89 13.86 -4.27
CA GLY A 172 21.13 14.60 -4.11
C GLY A 172 20.96 16.05 -3.62
N GLN A 173 19.75 16.41 -3.20
CA GLN A 173 19.44 17.70 -2.58
C GLN A 173 19.32 17.53 -1.07
N ASN A 174 19.66 18.56 -0.36
CA ASN A 174 19.62 18.61 1.09
C ASN A 174 18.17 18.54 1.61
N LEU A 175 18.01 18.03 2.83
CA LEU A 175 16.69 17.81 3.40
C LEU A 175 16.04 19.11 3.88
N PRO A 176 14.74 19.35 3.62
CA PRO A 176 14.03 20.50 4.16
C PRO A 176 14.06 20.52 5.69
N MET A 177 14.37 21.68 6.26
CA MET A 177 14.41 21.89 7.71
C MET A 177 13.59 23.11 8.11
N CYS A 178 13.12 23.13 9.34
CA CYS A 178 12.43 24.26 9.92
C CYS A 178 12.86 24.47 11.37
N GLY A 179 12.98 25.72 11.74
CA GLY A 179 13.14 26.15 13.12
C GLY A 179 12.48 27.51 13.33
N TYR A 180 12.34 27.91 14.58
CA TYR A 180 11.83 29.23 14.89
C TYR A 180 12.37 29.76 16.22
N LYS A 181 12.32 31.07 16.36
CA LYS A 181 12.55 31.79 17.61
C LYS A 181 11.33 32.64 17.93
N ALA A 182 10.69 32.35 19.05
CA ALA A 182 9.61 33.19 19.57
C ALA A 182 10.17 34.39 20.35
N ASP A 183 9.34 35.41 20.48
CA ASP A 183 9.59 36.61 21.32
C ASP A 183 10.93 37.30 21.05
N PHE A 184 11.35 37.32 19.78
CA PHE A 184 12.56 37.96 19.34
C PHE A 184 12.31 39.48 19.16
N ASN A 185 13.22 40.30 19.62
CA ASN A 185 13.22 41.74 19.38
C ASN A 185 14.33 42.12 18.40
N SER A 186 13.94 42.50 17.18
CA SER A 186 14.88 42.88 16.10
C SER A 186 15.50 44.28 16.29
N GLU A 187 15.02 45.07 17.26
CA GLU A 187 15.45 46.45 17.48
C GLU A 187 16.53 46.56 18.55
N ALA A 188 16.90 45.44 19.17
CA ALA A 188 17.99 45.44 20.14
C ALA A 188 19.33 45.72 19.44
N ASP A 189 20.17 46.53 20.06
CA ASP A 189 21.52 46.83 19.56
C ASP A 189 22.32 45.52 19.38
N ASN A 190 22.92 45.32 18.21
CA ASN A 190 23.64 44.11 17.81
C ASN A 190 22.79 42.84 17.90
N ALA A 191 21.55 42.90 17.46
CA ALA A 191 20.64 41.79 17.50
C ALA A 191 21.26 40.51 16.88
N SER A 192 21.27 39.44 17.64
CA SER A 192 21.69 38.12 17.17
C SER A 192 20.59 37.11 17.39
N LEU A 193 20.34 36.29 16.38
CA LEU A 193 19.28 35.28 16.35
C LEU A 193 19.93 33.90 16.20
N THR A 194 19.66 33.00 17.14
CA THR A 194 20.03 31.60 17.01
C THR A 194 18.78 30.75 16.81
N VAL A 195 18.78 29.93 15.76
CA VAL A 195 17.65 29.04 15.41
C VAL A 195 18.16 27.62 15.24
N SER A 196 17.62 26.69 16.02
CA SER A 196 17.85 25.27 15.85
C SER A 196 16.89 24.70 14.81
N LEU A 197 17.43 24.13 13.76
CA LEU A 197 16.68 23.58 12.63
C LEU A 197 16.41 22.09 12.82
N THR A 198 15.18 21.70 12.57
CA THR A 198 14.72 20.30 12.62
C THR A 198 14.25 19.88 11.23
N ARG A 199 14.71 18.72 10.75
CA ARG A 199 14.29 18.22 9.43
C ARG A 199 12.81 17.95 9.40
N ALA A 200 12.15 18.36 8.32
CA ALA A 200 10.73 18.15 8.10
C ALA A 200 10.39 16.71 7.66
N VAL A 201 11.39 15.86 7.46
CA VAL A 201 11.27 14.47 7.03
C VAL A 201 11.79 13.49 8.09
N ALA A 202 11.32 12.24 8.01
CA ALA A 202 11.93 11.09 8.66
C ALA A 202 12.77 10.31 7.64
N LYS A 203 13.80 9.58 8.11
CA LYS A 203 14.57 8.61 7.32
C LYS A 203 14.12 7.20 7.69
N VAL A 204 13.73 6.41 6.70
CA VAL A 204 13.35 4.99 6.87
C VAL A 204 14.38 4.14 6.14
N SER A 205 15.11 3.31 6.86
CA SER A 205 16.13 2.41 6.32
C SER A 205 15.72 0.96 6.56
N LEU A 206 15.80 0.12 5.52
CA LEU A 206 15.52 -1.31 5.59
C LEU A 206 16.76 -2.09 5.18
N ASN A 207 17.11 -3.11 5.99
CA ASN A 207 18.11 -4.13 5.68
C ASN A 207 17.48 -5.51 5.85
N LEU A 208 17.53 -6.34 4.79
CA LEU A 208 16.97 -7.68 4.80
C LEU A 208 18.07 -8.74 4.85
N THR A 209 17.87 -9.74 5.69
CA THR A 209 18.74 -10.91 5.78
C THR A 209 17.93 -12.20 5.76
N THR A 210 18.56 -13.31 5.38
CA THR A 210 17.99 -14.66 5.45
C THR A 210 18.99 -15.52 6.26
N PRO A 211 18.86 -15.55 7.59
CA PRO A 211 19.90 -16.10 8.45
C PRO A 211 19.91 -17.63 8.54
N ASN A 212 18.83 -18.33 8.17
CA ASN A 212 18.79 -19.78 8.27
C ASN A 212 19.62 -20.43 7.16
N ALA A 213 20.53 -21.30 7.55
CA ALA A 213 21.41 -21.97 6.59
C ALA A 213 20.62 -22.92 5.67
N GLY A 214 20.71 -22.66 4.38
CA GLY A 214 20.03 -23.44 3.34
C GLY A 214 18.64 -22.94 2.97
N ASP A 215 18.07 -21.97 3.69
CA ASP A 215 16.88 -21.25 3.25
C ASP A 215 17.25 -20.16 2.24
N ALA A 216 16.32 -19.83 1.35
CA ALA A 216 16.48 -18.74 0.40
C ALA A 216 15.24 -17.83 0.39
N PHE A 217 15.47 -16.54 0.23
CA PHE A 217 14.41 -15.56 -0.01
C PHE A 217 14.79 -14.70 -1.20
N ALA A 218 14.05 -14.87 -2.30
CA ALA A 218 14.17 -14.06 -3.50
C ALA A 218 13.19 -12.90 -3.41
N VAL A 219 13.70 -11.69 -3.20
CA VAL A 219 12.90 -10.46 -3.14
C VAL A 219 12.35 -10.15 -4.53
N THR A 220 11.06 -9.96 -4.66
CA THR A 220 10.40 -9.53 -5.90
C THR A 220 10.11 -8.03 -5.88
N SER A 221 9.68 -7.51 -4.72
CA SER A 221 9.30 -6.11 -4.58
C SER A 221 9.46 -5.65 -3.13
N VAL A 222 9.91 -4.42 -2.95
CA VAL A 222 9.88 -3.72 -1.68
C VAL A 222 9.19 -2.39 -1.88
N ARG A 223 8.14 -2.13 -1.12
CA ARG A 223 7.35 -0.90 -1.23
C ARG A 223 7.15 -0.28 0.15
N LEU A 224 7.26 1.04 0.21
CA LEU A 224 6.84 1.80 1.39
C LEU A 224 5.43 2.34 1.12
N MET A 225 4.49 1.84 1.86
CA MET A 225 3.05 2.04 1.69
C MET A 225 2.53 3.13 2.63
N ASN A 226 1.45 3.80 2.24
CA ASN A 226 0.78 4.81 3.04
C ASN A 226 1.69 5.97 3.47
N VAL A 227 2.51 6.45 2.56
CA VAL A 227 3.35 7.63 2.77
C VAL A 227 2.53 8.89 2.55
N ALA A 228 2.60 9.85 3.46
CA ALA A 228 1.90 11.13 3.29
C ALA A 228 2.41 11.87 2.03
N LYS A 229 1.48 12.38 1.21
CA LYS A 229 1.82 13.18 0.01
C LYS A 229 2.29 14.58 0.35
N LYS A 230 1.89 15.12 1.49
CA LYS A 230 2.20 16.48 1.91
C LYS A 230 3.33 16.53 2.93
N LEU A 231 4.33 17.32 2.65
CA LEU A 231 5.40 17.67 3.57
C LEU A 231 5.09 19.06 4.15
N TYR A 232 4.64 19.12 5.38
CA TYR A 232 4.49 20.39 6.09
C TYR A 232 5.85 20.87 6.58
N TYR A 233 6.25 22.09 6.19
CA TYR A 233 7.53 22.66 6.62
C TYR A 233 7.54 22.88 8.13
N VAL A 234 6.51 23.53 8.65
CA VAL A 234 6.35 23.75 10.08
C VAL A 234 5.72 22.52 10.72
N GLU A 235 6.21 22.12 11.88
CA GLU A 235 5.59 21.05 12.65
C GLU A 235 4.16 21.45 13.01
N SER A 236 3.22 20.66 12.60
CA SER A 236 1.81 20.86 12.89
C SER A 236 1.32 19.81 13.87
N ALA A 237 0.45 20.23 14.79
CA ALA A 237 -0.32 19.30 15.62
C ALA A 237 -1.40 18.55 14.82
N THR A 238 -1.35 18.64 13.49
CA THR A 238 -2.43 18.19 12.62
C THR A 238 -2.66 16.71 12.63
N THR A 239 -3.91 16.41 12.38
CA THR A 239 -4.56 15.12 12.16
C THR A 239 -3.80 14.22 11.18
N ALA A 240 -3.97 12.91 11.38
CA ALA A 240 -3.54 11.91 10.40
C ALA A 240 -4.02 12.26 8.99
N PRO A 241 -3.22 12.02 7.94
CA PRO A 241 -3.68 12.17 6.57
C PRO A 241 -4.86 11.24 6.29
N THR A 242 -5.75 11.63 5.40
CA THR A 242 -6.78 10.74 4.86
C THR A 242 -6.14 9.74 3.90
N VAL A 243 -6.82 8.64 3.61
CA VAL A 243 -6.33 7.62 2.66
C VAL A 243 -6.05 8.23 1.27
N ALA A 244 -6.83 9.21 0.83
CA ALA A 244 -6.63 9.91 -0.44
C ALA A 244 -5.33 10.75 -0.49
N GLU A 245 -4.84 11.16 0.67
CA GLU A 245 -3.59 11.94 0.82
C GLU A 245 -2.34 11.06 1.00
N LEU A 246 -2.47 9.76 0.78
CA LEU A 246 -1.38 8.80 0.86
C LEU A 246 -0.89 8.38 -0.52
N THR A 247 0.37 7.98 -0.57
CA THR A 247 1.04 7.46 -1.77
C THR A 247 1.91 6.25 -1.41
N THR A 248 2.45 5.60 -2.44
CA THR A 248 3.36 4.46 -2.30
C THR A 248 4.69 4.79 -2.94
N TYR A 249 5.78 4.50 -2.23
CA TYR A 249 7.12 4.56 -2.78
C TYR A 249 7.57 3.14 -3.14
N THR A 250 7.86 2.93 -4.41
CA THR A 250 8.34 1.64 -4.91
C THR A 250 9.86 1.65 -5.01
N SER A 251 10.51 0.57 -4.61
CA SER A 251 11.88 0.30 -4.93
C SER A 251 12.00 -1.00 -5.72
N ASP A 252 13.13 -1.15 -6.38
CA ASP A 252 13.52 -2.39 -7.02
C ASP A 252 13.69 -3.51 -5.97
N ASN A 253 13.95 -4.73 -6.42
CA ASN A 253 14.15 -5.94 -5.62
C ASN A 253 15.44 -5.92 -4.75
N THR A 254 15.70 -4.81 -4.09
CA THR A 254 16.88 -4.61 -3.25
C THR A 254 16.65 -5.07 -1.80
N LYS A 255 17.70 -5.63 -1.20
CA LYS A 255 17.70 -6.04 0.22
C LYS A 255 18.10 -4.90 1.18
N SER A 256 18.56 -3.77 0.67
CA SER A 256 18.94 -2.61 1.46
C SER A 256 18.51 -1.32 0.76
N ILE A 257 17.71 -0.52 1.45
CA ILE A 257 17.17 0.74 0.91
C ILE A 257 16.90 1.75 2.02
N ALA A 258 16.92 3.03 1.68
CA ALA A 258 16.45 4.11 2.54
C ALA A 258 15.55 5.08 1.78
N TRP A 259 14.57 5.63 2.49
CA TRP A 259 13.64 6.66 2.03
C TRP A 259 13.64 7.84 3.00
N TYR A 260 13.38 9.04 2.46
CA TYR A 260 13.06 10.22 3.25
C TYR A 260 11.57 10.52 3.05
N VAL A 261 10.81 10.58 4.13
CA VAL A 261 9.35 10.62 4.09
C VAL A 261 8.80 11.74 4.95
N PRO A 262 7.70 12.37 4.56
CA PRO A 262 6.96 13.28 5.42
C PRO A 262 6.48 12.59 6.70
N GLU A 263 6.21 13.41 7.70
CA GLU A 263 5.54 12.99 8.92
C GLU A 263 4.16 12.40 8.63
N ASN A 264 3.83 11.30 9.33
CA ASN A 264 2.49 10.70 9.30
C ASN A 264 2.05 10.38 10.73
N LYS A 265 1.14 11.18 11.27
CA LYS A 265 0.58 10.98 12.62
C LYS A 265 -0.64 10.07 12.56
N ALA A 266 -0.45 8.81 12.15
CA ALA A 266 -1.53 7.83 12.01
C ALA A 266 -2.21 7.46 13.33
N GLY A 267 -1.59 7.80 14.46
CA GLY A 267 -2.14 7.58 15.79
C GLY A 267 -1.59 6.33 16.49
N SER A 268 -2.28 5.94 17.55
CA SER A 268 -1.92 4.78 18.37
C SER A 268 -3.16 4.01 18.81
N ASN A 269 -2.97 2.75 19.19
CA ASN A 269 -3.99 1.88 19.75
C ASN A 269 -3.44 1.05 20.93
N SER A 270 -4.21 0.09 21.42
CA SER A 270 -3.88 -0.73 22.58
C SER A 270 -3.11 -2.01 22.26
N LEU A 271 -2.57 -2.18 21.06
CA LEU A 271 -1.79 -3.39 20.73
C LEU A 271 -0.55 -3.51 21.61
N THR A 272 -0.33 -4.73 22.09
CA THR A 272 0.83 -5.11 22.92
C THR A 272 1.72 -6.15 22.24
N ASP A 273 1.18 -6.95 21.31
CA ASP A 273 1.93 -7.95 20.55
C ASP A 273 2.25 -7.42 19.13
N TRP A 274 3.52 -7.42 18.77
CA TRP A 274 4.00 -7.03 17.45
C TRP A 274 3.47 -7.90 16.30
N LYS A 275 3.10 -9.15 16.59
CA LYS A 275 2.49 -10.07 15.63
C LYS A 275 1.08 -9.67 15.23
N ASP A 276 0.45 -8.80 16.01
CA ASP A 276 -0.89 -8.29 15.75
C ASP A 276 -0.89 -7.00 14.92
N ARG A 277 0.27 -6.53 14.46
CA ARG A 277 0.38 -5.39 13.55
C ARG A 277 0.09 -5.81 12.11
N TYR A 278 -1.18 -5.99 11.78
CA TYR A 278 -1.68 -6.32 10.45
C TYR A 278 -2.94 -5.50 10.14
N GLU A 279 -3.34 -5.48 8.88
CA GLU A 279 -4.31 -4.55 8.28
C GLU A 279 -5.55 -4.27 9.13
N ASP A 280 -6.22 -5.30 9.68
CA ASP A 280 -7.46 -5.12 10.45
C ASP A 280 -7.23 -4.55 11.87
N ASN A 281 -6.02 -4.56 12.36
CA ASN A 281 -5.67 -4.18 13.73
C ASN A 281 -4.92 -2.84 13.82
N VAL A 282 -4.62 -2.22 12.70
CA VAL A 282 -3.83 -0.99 12.64
C VAL A 282 -4.64 0.15 12.02
N PRO A 283 -4.30 1.41 12.31
CA PRO A 283 -4.93 2.53 11.60
C PRO A 283 -4.77 2.40 10.08
N ALA A 284 -5.83 2.63 9.32
CA ALA A 284 -5.84 2.49 7.86
C ALA A 284 -4.82 3.40 7.15
N THR A 285 -4.38 4.46 7.81
CA THR A 285 -3.38 5.42 7.30
C THR A 285 -1.96 5.12 7.78
N ALA A 286 -1.74 4.07 8.58
CA ALA A 286 -0.42 3.74 9.11
C ALA A 286 0.57 3.41 7.99
N THR A 287 1.75 4.02 8.04
CA THR A 287 2.84 3.76 7.07
C THR A 287 3.47 2.40 7.36
N TYR A 288 3.71 1.61 6.31
CA TYR A 288 4.35 0.30 6.45
C TYR A 288 5.20 -0.08 5.25
N ILE A 289 6.17 -0.97 5.48
CA ILE A 289 6.93 -1.61 4.42
C ILE A 289 6.25 -2.91 4.05
N LEU A 290 6.00 -3.12 2.75
CA LEU A 290 5.55 -4.36 2.17
C LEU A 290 6.72 -4.98 1.40
N ILE A 291 7.12 -6.18 1.81
CA ILE A 291 8.20 -6.95 1.20
C ILE A 291 7.57 -8.18 0.57
N GLU A 292 7.65 -8.31 -0.74
CA GLU A 292 7.13 -9.44 -1.48
C GLU A 292 8.27 -10.26 -2.07
N GLY A 293 8.10 -11.56 -2.11
CA GLY A 293 9.11 -12.45 -2.68
C GLY A 293 8.71 -13.92 -2.61
N SER A 294 9.66 -14.77 -2.96
CA SER A 294 9.52 -16.21 -2.87
C SER A 294 10.48 -16.76 -1.81
N TYR A 295 9.93 -17.41 -0.81
CA TYR A 295 10.68 -18.09 0.25
C TYR A 295 10.78 -19.58 -0.06
N THR A 296 12.01 -20.10 -0.03
CA THR A 296 12.32 -21.53 -0.21
C THR A 296 12.98 -22.03 1.06
N PRO A 297 12.31 -22.87 1.87
CA PRO A 297 12.96 -23.54 3.00
C PRO A 297 13.97 -24.57 2.50
N LYS A 298 14.97 -24.89 3.31
CA LYS A 298 15.97 -25.91 2.99
C LYS A 298 15.31 -27.23 2.60
N GLY A 299 15.58 -27.69 1.38
CA GLY A 299 15.02 -28.94 0.84
C GLY A 299 13.51 -28.89 0.57
N GLY A 300 12.87 -27.72 0.67
CA GLY A 300 11.45 -27.55 0.42
C GLY A 300 11.14 -26.86 -0.90
N ILE A 301 9.86 -26.60 -1.13
CA ILE A 301 9.33 -25.95 -2.34
C ILE A 301 9.18 -24.45 -2.08
N ALA A 302 9.53 -23.66 -3.08
CA ALA A 302 9.33 -22.21 -3.08
C ALA A 302 7.85 -21.86 -2.90
N ARG A 303 7.58 -20.79 -2.14
CA ARG A 303 6.24 -20.26 -1.94
C ARG A 303 6.26 -18.73 -1.95
N ASP A 304 5.28 -18.13 -2.59
CA ASP A 304 5.10 -16.69 -2.53
C ASP A 304 4.76 -16.28 -1.10
N VAL A 305 5.38 -15.21 -0.65
CA VAL A 305 5.16 -14.67 0.68
C VAL A 305 5.32 -13.16 0.66
N ALA A 306 4.52 -12.49 1.46
CA ALA A 306 4.72 -11.09 1.74
C ALA A 306 4.87 -10.87 3.25
N TYR A 307 5.68 -9.88 3.61
CA TYR A 307 5.88 -9.45 5.00
C TYR A 307 5.50 -7.97 5.11
N THR A 308 4.73 -7.64 6.14
CA THR A 308 4.33 -6.26 6.44
C THR A 308 5.04 -5.77 7.70
N ILE A 309 5.67 -4.60 7.62
CA ILE A 309 6.38 -3.98 8.74
C ILE A 309 5.82 -2.58 8.93
N TYR A 310 4.91 -2.41 9.87
CA TYR A 310 4.34 -1.11 10.19
C TYR A 310 5.33 -0.26 10.98
N LEU A 311 5.49 1.00 10.57
CA LEU A 311 6.33 1.98 11.25
C LEU A 311 5.63 2.51 12.49
N GLY A 312 6.41 3.09 13.40
CA GLY A 312 5.94 3.71 14.63
C GLY A 312 7.09 4.00 15.57
N ALA A 313 6.84 4.83 16.58
CA ALA A 313 7.87 5.26 17.51
C ALA A 313 8.03 4.26 18.67
N GLY A 314 9.28 3.97 19.00
CA GLY A 314 9.67 3.38 20.26
C GLY A 314 9.34 1.91 20.46
N ASP A 315 9.10 1.57 21.69
CA ASP A 315 8.92 0.22 22.24
C ASP A 315 7.46 -0.25 22.29
N LYS A 316 6.53 0.56 21.76
CA LYS A 316 5.09 0.32 21.84
C LYS A 316 4.54 -0.28 20.56
N ALA A 317 4.05 -1.52 20.61
CA ALA A 317 3.41 -2.19 19.48
C ALA A 317 2.20 -1.41 18.93
N GLY A 318 1.54 -0.62 19.75
CA GLY A 318 0.37 0.18 19.39
C GLY A 318 0.68 1.58 18.84
N ASP A 319 1.94 1.99 18.64
CA ASP A 319 2.27 3.29 18.04
C ASP A 319 2.52 3.15 16.53
N PHE A 320 1.86 4.01 15.74
CA PHE A 320 1.92 4.02 14.27
C PHE A 320 2.32 5.39 13.70
N ASN A 321 2.89 6.26 14.53
CA ASN A 321 3.30 7.58 14.11
C ASN A 321 4.68 7.57 13.45
N VAL A 322 4.79 8.15 12.26
CA VAL A 322 6.07 8.52 11.65
C VAL A 322 6.36 9.96 11.99
N VAL A 323 7.39 10.17 12.79
CA VAL A 323 7.76 11.47 13.33
C VAL A 323 8.93 12.07 12.54
N ARG A 324 8.86 13.35 12.18
CA ARG A 324 9.95 14.08 11.52
C ARG A 324 11.25 14.05 12.33
N ASN A 325 12.36 14.29 11.67
CA ASN A 325 13.72 14.27 12.26
C ASN A 325 14.07 12.97 13.01
N THR A 326 13.52 11.84 12.56
CA THR A 326 13.71 10.53 13.19
C THR A 326 14.26 9.53 12.16
N LYS A 327 15.29 8.76 12.56
CA LYS A 327 15.82 7.61 11.80
C LYS A 327 15.12 6.34 12.25
N TYR A 328 14.34 5.72 11.36
CA TYR A 328 13.77 4.39 11.52
C TYR A 328 14.70 3.39 10.84
N THR A 329 15.53 2.69 11.61
CA THR A 329 16.42 1.65 11.08
C THR A 329 15.81 0.29 11.34
N ILE A 330 15.45 -0.42 10.27
CA ILE A 330 14.75 -1.69 10.31
C ILE A 330 15.68 -2.77 9.78
N ASN A 331 16.14 -3.65 10.66
CA ASN A 331 16.88 -4.85 10.31
C ASN A 331 15.92 -6.03 10.37
N ALA A 332 15.51 -6.56 9.23
CA ALA A 332 14.54 -7.63 9.12
C ALA A 332 15.21 -8.94 8.71
N ALA A 333 15.09 -9.95 9.55
CA ALA A 333 15.58 -11.29 9.29
C ALA A 333 14.41 -12.20 8.89
N ILE A 334 14.40 -12.62 7.62
CA ILE A 334 13.38 -13.51 7.08
C ILE A 334 13.76 -14.95 7.42
N LYS A 335 13.01 -15.59 8.32
CA LYS A 335 13.30 -16.94 8.85
C LYS A 335 12.29 -18.00 8.47
N GLY A 336 11.18 -17.65 7.84
CA GLY A 336 10.15 -18.60 7.49
C GLY A 336 8.81 -17.97 7.14
N THR A 337 7.79 -18.82 7.13
CA THR A 337 6.44 -18.47 6.68
C THR A 337 5.39 -18.89 7.73
N ASN A 338 5.65 -18.62 9.01
CA ASN A 338 4.74 -18.97 10.10
C ASN A 338 3.48 -18.09 10.07
N MET A 339 2.34 -18.68 9.82
CA MET A 339 1.04 -18.00 9.73
C MET A 339 0.47 -17.56 11.09
N ASN A 340 1.08 -17.96 12.21
CA ASN A 340 0.74 -17.44 13.54
C ASN A 340 1.34 -16.05 13.80
N ASP A 341 2.12 -15.53 12.85
CA ASP A 341 2.58 -14.15 12.83
C ASP A 341 1.71 -13.36 11.84
N GLY A 342 0.89 -12.45 12.32
CA GLY A 342 -0.03 -11.66 11.49
C GLY A 342 0.67 -10.74 10.47
N ARG A 343 1.98 -10.54 10.61
CA ARG A 343 2.79 -9.77 9.66
C ARG A 343 3.17 -10.58 8.42
N VAL A 344 2.88 -11.87 8.40
CA VAL A 344 3.28 -12.81 7.34
C VAL A 344 2.06 -13.21 6.51
N LEU A 345 2.14 -13.02 5.22
CA LEU A 345 1.12 -13.32 4.22
C LEU A 345 1.65 -14.42 3.29
N VAL A 346 1.17 -15.66 3.45
CA VAL A 346 1.63 -16.82 2.68
C VAL A 346 0.74 -17.08 1.48
N GLY A 347 1.34 -17.32 0.33
CA GLY A 347 0.65 -17.66 -0.91
C GLY A 347 0.14 -16.46 -1.70
N LYS A 348 -0.24 -16.70 -2.94
CA LYS A 348 -0.83 -15.72 -3.85
C LYS A 348 -2.22 -15.30 -3.35
N ASP A 349 -2.50 -14.01 -3.29
CA ASP A 349 -3.79 -13.50 -2.86
C ASP A 349 -4.85 -13.66 -3.95
N LEU A 350 -5.94 -14.31 -3.60
CA LEU A 350 -7.11 -14.50 -4.46
C LEU A 350 -8.26 -13.54 -4.09
N SER A 351 -8.12 -12.78 -3.01
CA SER A 351 -9.15 -11.81 -2.61
C SER A 351 -9.34 -10.79 -3.72
N ALA A 352 -10.57 -10.66 -4.20
CA ALA A 352 -10.87 -9.71 -5.26
C ALA A 352 -11.08 -8.32 -4.67
N ALA A 353 -10.45 -7.32 -5.26
CA ALA A 353 -10.87 -5.93 -5.07
C ALA A 353 -12.16 -5.72 -5.87
N GLY A 354 -13.27 -5.37 -5.23
CA GLY A 354 -14.51 -5.03 -5.92
C GLY A 354 -15.78 -5.55 -5.27
N THR A 355 -16.89 -5.31 -5.93
CA THR A 355 -18.26 -5.56 -5.44
C THR A 355 -18.79 -6.98 -5.71
N GLN A 356 -17.97 -7.89 -6.18
CA GLN A 356 -18.38 -9.25 -6.53
C GLN A 356 -18.59 -10.09 -5.27
N THR A 357 -19.72 -10.75 -5.18
CA THR A 357 -20.06 -11.63 -4.04
C THR A 357 -19.79 -13.11 -4.34
N ALA A 358 -18.88 -13.38 -5.27
CA ALA A 358 -18.56 -14.73 -5.66
C ALA A 358 -18.07 -15.58 -4.48
N ASN A 359 -18.55 -16.82 -4.39
CA ASN A 359 -18.18 -17.77 -3.36
C ASN A 359 -17.32 -18.91 -3.95
N CYS A 360 -16.70 -18.67 -5.10
CA CYS A 360 -15.83 -19.60 -5.80
C CYS A 360 -14.54 -18.90 -6.22
N TYR A 361 -13.42 -19.52 -5.93
CA TYR A 361 -12.11 -19.16 -6.44
C TYR A 361 -11.62 -20.18 -7.45
N VAL A 362 -11.24 -19.69 -8.64
CA VAL A 362 -10.66 -20.54 -9.69
C VAL A 362 -9.14 -20.39 -9.65
N VAL A 363 -8.42 -21.49 -9.62
CA VAL A 363 -6.98 -21.53 -9.44
C VAL A 363 -6.32 -22.34 -10.56
N ASN A 364 -5.23 -21.79 -11.11
CA ASN A 364 -4.46 -22.46 -12.15
C ASN A 364 -3.50 -23.50 -11.56
N THR A 365 -3.69 -24.77 -11.92
CA THR A 365 -2.83 -25.87 -11.45
C THR A 365 -1.45 -25.87 -12.07
N THR A 366 -1.23 -25.13 -13.17
CA THR A 366 0.08 -25.02 -13.83
C THR A 366 0.99 -23.97 -13.21
N ASP A 367 0.49 -23.13 -12.27
CA ASP A 367 1.30 -22.18 -11.55
C ASP A 367 2.41 -22.91 -10.76
N ALA A 368 3.63 -22.43 -10.86
CA ALA A 368 4.78 -22.98 -10.13
C ALA A 368 4.59 -22.85 -8.61
N ASN A 369 3.96 -21.77 -8.17
CA ASN A 369 3.56 -21.56 -6.79
C ASN A 369 2.25 -22.31 -6.52
N LYS A 370 2.27 -23.18 -5.55
CA LYS A 370 1.12 -24.00 -5.17
C LYS A 370 0.36 -23.45 -3.97
N TRP A 371 0.80 -22.30 -3.41
CA TRP A 371 0.22 -21.70 -2.22
C TRP A 371 -0.65 -20.50 -2.57
N TYR A 372 -1.84 -20.46 -1.98
CA TYR A 372 -2.84 -19.42 -2.18
C TYR A 372 -3.47 -19.02 -0.87
N ARG A 373 -3.99 -17.77 -0.83
CA ARG A 373 -4.78 -17.27 0.29
C ARG A 373 -5.94 -16.42 -0.20
N PHE A 374 -6.96 -16.30 0.63
CA PHE A 374 -8.03 -15.31 0.48
C PHE A 374 -8.52 -14.82 1.83
N LYS A 375 -9.02 -13.57 1.88
CA LYS A 375 -9.55 -12.96 3.10
C LYS A 375 -10.77 -13.74 3.56
N ALA A 376 -10.76 -14.21 4.82
CA ALA A 376 -11.80 -15.06 5.38
C ALA A 376 -12.51 -14.42 6.59
N THR A 377 -12.23 -13.16 6.89
CA THR A 377 -12.93 -12.36 7.89
C THR A 377 -14.17 -11.65 7.35
N ILE A 378 -14.43 -11.80 6.04
CA ILE A 378 -15.60 -11.25 5.35
C ILE A 378 -16.17 -12.36 4.48
N ARG A 379 -17.49 -12.51 4.46
CA ARG A 379 -18.17 -13.49 3.61
C ARG A 379 -17.95 -13.21 2.12
N GLY A 380 -18.21 -14.19 1.26
CA GLY A 380 -18.06 -14.03 -0.19
C GLY A 380 -16.60 -13.86 -0.62
N ASN A 381 -16.31 -12.85 -1.43
CA ASN A 381 -14.98 -12.61 -2.04
C ASN A 381 -14.02 -11.74 -1.21
N GLY A 382 -14.35 -11.46 0.04
CA GLY A 382 -13.54 -10.62 0.93
C GLY A 382 -13.88 -9.12 0.90
N ALA A 383 -14.87 -8.70 0.11
CA ALA A 383 -15.38 -7.33 0.12
C ALA A 383 -16.68 -7.22 0.92
N GLU A 384 -16.77 -6.23 1.80
CA GLU A 384 -18.02 -5.93 2.50
C GLU A 384 -19.06 -5.36 1.52
N THR A 385 -20.26 -5.93 1.53
CA THR A 385 -21.38 -5.44 0.75
C THR A 385 -22.65 -5.41 1.60
N PRO A 386 -23.49 -4.37 1.49
CA PRO A 386 -24.76 -4.35 2.18
C PRO A 386 -25.72 -5.41 1.63
N ALA A 387 -26.73 -5.75 2.41
CA ALA A 387 -27.83 -6.57 1.91
C ALA A 387 -28.53 -5.87 0.73
N GLN A 388 -28.91 -6.65 -0.28
CA GLN A 388 -29.55 -6.17 -1.48
C GLN A 388 -30.90 -6.86 -1.67
N ILE A 389 -31.80 -6.23 -2.39
CA ILE A 389 -33.06 -6.83 -2.81
C ILE A 389 -32.93 -7.24 -4.28
N SER A 390 -33.12 -8.52 -4.55
CA SER A 390 -33.13 -9.01 -5.94
C SER A 390 -34.35 -8.48 -6.70
N TYR A 391 -34.31 -8.61 -8.02
CA TYR A 391 -35.46 -8.23 -8.88
C TYR A 391 -36.74 -9.02 -8.57
N THR A 392 -36.64 -10.15 -7.88
CA THR A 392 -37.78 -10.96 -7.41
C THR A 392 -38.26 -10.56 -6.00
N GLY A 393 -37.63 -9.56 -5.37
CA GLY A 393 -37.93 -9.14 -4.01
C GLY A 393 -37.26 -9.99 -2.92
N ALA A 394 -36.46 -11.00 -3.29
CA ALA A 394 -35.72 -11.78 -2.32
C ALA A 394 -34.52 -10.98 -1.76
N VAL A 395 -34.26 -11.10 -0.46
CA VAL A 395 -33.12 -10.48 0.19
C VAL A 395 -31.85 -11.28 -0.12
N ILE A 396 -30.88 -10.62 -0.74
CA ILE A 396 -29.51 -11.13 -0.85
C ILE A 396 -28.77 -10.68 0.40
N PRO A 397 -28.27 -11.61 1.24
CA PRO A 397 -27.61 -11.26 2.48
C PRO A 397 -26.38 -10.36 2.25
N ALA A 398 -26.08 -9.51 3.22
CA ALA A 398 -24.84 -8.76 3.25
C ALA A 398 -23.62 -9.70 3.29
N ASN A 399 -22.53 -9.29 2.64
CA ASN A 399 -21.22 -9.82 2.94
C ASN A 399 -20.71 -9.09 4.18
N ASP A 400 -21.01 -9.63 5.34
CA ASP A 400 -20.64 -9.06 6.61
C ASP A 400 -19.36 -9.68 7.18
N ARG A 401 -18.83 -9.06 8.22
CA ARG A 401 -17.66 -9.57 8.93
C ARG A 401 -18.01 -10.81 9.73
N ILE A 402 -17.06 -11.75 9.73
CA ILE A 402 -17.07 -12.94 10.58
C ILE A 402 -15.74 -13.02 11.33
N ALA A 403 -15.71 -13.74 12.44
CA ALA A 403 -14.53 -13.88 13.30
C ALA A 403 -14.10 -15.35 13.40
N PRO A 404 -13.46 -15.92 12.39
CA PRO A 404 -12.94 -17.26 12.43
C PRO A 404 -11.73 -17.39 13.37
N THR A 405 -11.54 -18.58 13.91
CA THR A 405 -10.34 -18.95 14.68
C THR A 405 -9.53 -20.03 14.00
N ASN A 406 -10.14 -20.73 13.03
CA ASN A 406 -9.51 -21.80 12.28
C ASN A 406 -10.19 -21.99 10.91
N ALA A 407 -9.56 -22.81 10.06
CA ALA A 407 -10.13 -23.25 8.78
C ALA A 407 -9.97 -24.75 8.62
N ALA A 408 -10.85 -25.36 7.84
CA ALA A 408 -10.82 -26.78 7.56
C ALA A 408 -11.32 -27.10 6.15
N LEU A 409 -10.85 -28.19 5.60
CA LEU A 409 -11.43 -28.83 4.43
C LEU A 409 -12.82 -29.37 4.78
N VAL A 410 -13.83 -29.08 3.97
CA VAL A 410 -15.18 -29.68 4.09
C VAL A 410 -15.26 -30.94 3.25
N TRP A 411 -14.93 -30.82 1.97
CA TRP A 411 -14.75 -31.92 1.06
C TRP A 411 -13.86 -31.52 -0.12
N GLU A 412 -13.27 -32.48 -0.79
CA GLU A 412 -12.56 -32.31 -2.04
C GLU A 412 -12.74 -33.50 -2.98
N THR A 413 -12.56 -33.24 -4.28
CA THR A 413 -12.41 -34.30 -5.27
C THR A 413 -10.97 -34.83 -5.27
N ARG A 414 -10.78 -36.06 -5.77
CA ARG A 414 -9.47 -36.66 -5.93
C ARG A 414 -9.31 -37.19 -7.35
N GLU A 415 -8.13 -37.07 -7.89
CA GLU A 415 -7.75 -37.67 -9.17
C GLU A 415 -7.22 -39.08 -8.89
N GLY A 416 -8.08 -40.11 -9.09
CA GLY A 416 -7.80 -41.46 -8.67
C GLY A 416 -7.66 -41.61 -7.14
N ASP A 417 -7.01 -42.65 -6.68
CA ASP A 417 -6.92 -43.00 -5.26
C ASP A 417 -5.93 -42.15 -4.46
N LYS A 418 -5.09 -41.32 -5.12
CA LYS A 418 -3.89 -40.79 -4.50
C LYS A 418 -3.68 -39.29 -4.62
N ALA A 419 -4.27 -38.62 -5.61
CA ALA A 419 -3.98 -37.19 -5.84
C ALA A 419 -5.07 -36.30 -5.24
N PRO A 420 -4.81 -35.64 -4.08
CA PRO A 420 -5.74 -34.68 -3.49
C PRO A 420 -5.78 -33.40 -4.32
N THR A 421 -6.91 -32.70 -4.30
CA THR A 421 -7.04 -31.33 -4.85
C THR A 421 -6.26 -30.34 -4.00
N LEU A 422 -6.30 -30.50 -2.69
CA LEU A 422 -5.57 -29.65 -1.72
C LEU A 422 -4.70 -30.50 -0.79
N ASP A 423 -3.42 -30.15 -0.67
CA ASP A 423 -2.49 -30.76 0.30
C ASP A 423 -2.60 -30.16 1.69
N TYR A 424 -3.05 -28.89 1.76
CA TYR A 424 -3.09 -28.15 3.02
C TYR A 424 -4.23 -27.15 3.01
N VAL A 425 -4.90 -27.00 4.16
CA VAL A 425 -5.84 -25.93 4.46
C VAL A 425 -5.57 -25.44 5.88
N GLY A 426 -5.38 -24.14 6.05
CA GLY A 426 -5.14 -23.53 7.35
C GLY A 426 -5.69 -22.11 7.43
N TYR A 427 -5.61 -21.54 8.62
CA TYR A 427 -6.04 -20.18 8.91
C TYR A 427 -4.87 -19.38 9.48
N SER A 428 -4.66 -18.18 8.97
CA SER A 428 -3.60 -17.29 9.43
C SER A 428 -4.11 -16.26 10.43
N ARG A 429 -3.22 -15.81 11.33
CA ARG A 429 -3.54 -14.82 12.38
C ARG A 429 -4.14 -13.52 11.82
N ASN A 430 -3.77 -13.13 10.60
CA ASN A 430 -4.27 -11.94 9.91
C ASN A 430 -5.57 -12.18 9.10
N GLY A 431 -6.27 -13.26 9.37
CA GLY A 431 -7.64 -13.45 8.88
C GLY A 431 -7.79 -14.05 7.49
N TYR A 432 -6.77 -14.79 7.00
CA TYR A 432 -6.85 -15.46 5.71
C TYR A 432 -7.01 -16.98 5.87
N VAL A 433 -7.83 -17.59 5.01
CA VAL A 433 -7.69 -19.00 4.69
C VAL A 433 -6.49 -19.12 3.75
N VAL A 434 -5.58 -20.02 4.10
CA VAL A 434 -4.39 -20.34 3.31
C VAL A 434 -4.48 -21.81 2.91
N PHE A 435 -4.24 -22.11 1.65
CA PHE A 435 -4.25 -23.49 1.16
C PHE A 435 -3.11 -23.75 0.18
N LYS A 436 -2.71 -25.01 0.09
CA LYS A 436 -1.74 -25.50 -0.89
C LYS A 436 -2.41 -26.47 -1.83
N LEU A 437 -2.18 -26.33 -3.13
CA LEU A 437 -2.64 -27.30 -4.12
C LEU A 437 -1.98 -28.65 -3.91
N GLY A 438 -2.76 -29.69 -4.10
CA GLY A 438 -2.30 -31.07 -4.16
C GLY A 438 -1.73 -31.45 -5.53
N GLU A 439 -1.62 -32.75 -5.77
CA GLU A 439 -1.08 -33.29 -7.01
C GLU A 439 -2.13 -33.45 -8.12
N ALA A 440 -3.42 -33.34 -7.79
CA ALA A 440 -4.48 -33.37 -8.81
C ALA A 440 -4.36 -32.20 -9.79
N THR A 441 -4.43 -32.51 -11.09
CA THR A 441 -4.34 -31.50 -12.15
C THR A 441 -5.63 -30.71 -12.32
N GLU A 442 -6.76 -31.32 -11.94
CA GLU A 442 -8.10 -30.77 -12.00
C GLU A 442 -8.87 -31.19 -10.75
N GLY A 443 -9.65 -30.29 -10.18
CA GLY A 443 -10.42 -30.69 -9.01
C GLY A 443 -11.29 -29.60 -8.42
N ASN A 444 -12.03 -29.99 -7.40
CA ASN A 444 -12.91 -29.11 -6.64
C ASN A 444 -12.71 -29.38 -5.15
N ALA A 445 -12.77 -28.34 -4.36
CA ALA A 445 -12.76 -28.44 -2.91
C ALA A 445 -13.71 -27.40 -2.30
N VAL A 446 -14.28 -27.72 -1.15
CA VAL A 446 -14.95 -26.72 -0.30
C VAL A 446 -14.14 -26.59 0.98
N VAL A 447 -13.75 -25.36 1.30
CA VAL A 447 -13.04 -25.00 2.52
C VAL A 447 -13.90 -24.11 3.40
N ALA A 448 -13.84 -24.29 4.71
CA ALA A 448 -14.64 -23.53 5.66
C ALA A 448 -13.75 -22.72 6.61
N ALA A 449 -14.16 -21.49 6.88
CA ALA A 449 -13.71 -20.73 8.03
C ALA A 449 -14.62 -21.03 9.22
N LYS A 450 -14.02 -21.33 10.36
CA LYS A 450 -14.73 -21.84 11.55
C LYS A 450 -14.35 -21.05 12.80
N ASN A 451 -15.26 -21.08 13.76
CA ASN A 451 -14.95 -20.71 15.14
C ASN A 451 -15.08 -22.00 16.00
N GLY A 452 -13.93 -22.56 16.36
CA GLY A 452 -13.89 -23.91 16.92
C GLY A 452 -14.51 -24.93 15.98
N ALA A 453 -15.57 -25.63 16.41
CA ALA A 453 -16.31 -26.60 15.61
C ALA A 453 -17.35 -25.96 14.66
N THR A 454 -17.78 -24.72 14.90
CA THR A 454 -18.87 -24.07 14.17
C THR A 454 -18.37 -23.48 12.86
N THR A 455 -18.97 -23.87 11.74
CA THR A 455 -18.71 -23.25 10.42
C THR A 455 -19.38 -21.89 10.36
N LEU A 456 -18.60 -20.84 10.10
CA LEU A 456 -19.09 -19.47 9.92
C LEU A 456 -19.39 -19.17 8.46
N TRP A 457 -18.55 -19.66 7.55
CA TRP A 457 -18.71 -19.55 6.12
C TRP A 457 -17.85 -20.58 5.39
N SER A 458 -18.14 -20.83 4.10
CA SER A 458 -17.39 -21.75 3.26
C SER A 458 -17.27 -21.24 1.84
N TRP A 459 -16.21 -21.65 1.15
CA TRP A 459 -15.89 -21.26 -0.22
C TRP A 459 -15.59 -22.50 -1.07
N HIS A 460 -15.99 -22.43 -2.33
CA HIS A 460 -15.62 -23.39 -3.36
C HIS A 460 -14.28 -23.02 -3.97
N ILE A 461 -13.35 -23.94 -4.03
CA ILE A 461 -12.08 -23.83 -4.74
C ILE A 461 -12.15 -24.75 -5.95
N TRP A 462 -12.04 -24.16 -7.13
CA TRP A 462 -11.98 -24.89 -8.38
C TRP A 462 -10.57 -24.80 -8.96
N THR A 463 -9.89 -25.95 -9.07
CA THR A 463 -8.53 -26.03 -9.63
C THR A 463 -8.61 -26.57 -11.04
N THR A 464 -7.95 -25.91 -12.01
CA THR A 464 -7.99 -26.30 -13.41
C THR A 464 -6.78 -25.79 -14.19
N ALA A 465 -6.25 -26.61 -15.09
CA ALA A 465 -5.23 -26.23 -16.05
C ALA A 465 -5.79 -25.42 -17.25
N ALA A 466 -7.11 -25.41 -17.41
CA ALA A 466 -7.78 -24.64 -18.46
C ALA A 466 -7.84 -23.12 -18.20
N PHE A 467 -7.29 -22.67 -17.09
CA PHE A 467 -7.21 -21.27 -16.73
C PHE A 467 -6.12 -20.60 -17.59
N ASP A 468 -6.50 -19.65 -18.44
CA ASP A 468 -5.56 -18.81 -19.18
C ASP A 468 -5.32 -17.47 -18.45
N ARG A 469 -4.55 -16.56 -19.07
CA ARG A 469 -4.25 -15.23 -18.51
C ARG A 469 -5.51 -14.42 -18.17
N ASN A 470 -6.62 -14.67 -18.85
CA ASN A 470 -7.88 -13.95 -18.71
C ASN A 470 -8.91 -14.76 -17.90
N GLY A 471 -8.55 -15.89 -17.35
CA GLY A 471 -9.43 -16.81 -16.62
C GLY A 471 -9.97 -17.97 -17.47
N ILE A 472 -11.10 -18.53 -17.06
CA ILE A 472 -11.78 -19.60 -17.81
C ILE A 472 -12.24 -19.05 -19.17
N LYS A 473 -12.07 -19.86 -20.22
CA LYS A 473 -12.50 -19.50 -21.56
C LYS A 473 -13.99 -19.21 -21.61
N VAL A 474 -14.33 -18.13 -22.28
CA VAL A 474 -15.70 -17.70 -22.48
C VAL A 474 -16.01 -17.78 -23.97
N GLN A 475 -17.14 -18.42 -24.31
CA GLN A 475 -17.67 -18.46 -25.67
C GLN A 475 -18.84 -17.47 -25.80
N THR A 476 -18.91 -16.85 -26.96
CA THR A 476 -20.04 -15.97 -27.31
C THR A 476 -21.05 -16.77 -28.13
N TYR A 477 -22.26 -16.80 -27.66
CA TYR A 477 -23.41 -17.40 -28.33
C TYR A 477 -24.36 -16.32 -28.80
N GLU A 478 -24.97 -16.53 -29.97
CA GLU A 478 -25.97 -15.62 -30.52
C GLU A 478 -27.33 -16.30 -30.53
N THR A 479 -28.36 -15.57 -30.11
CA THR A 479 -29.75 -16.01 -30.39
C THR A 479 -30.02 -15.90 -31.88
N ARG A 480 -30.52 -16.97 -32.45
CA ARG A 480 -30.99 -16.96 -33.85
C ARG A 480 -32.49 -17.11 -33.88
N PRO A 481 -33.18 -16.41 -34.81
CA PRO A 481 -34.58 -16.67 -35.08
C PRO A 481 -34.75 -18.16 -35.45
N ARG A 482 -35.75 -18.81 -34.89
CA ARG A 482 -36.04 -20.20 -35.25
C ARG A 482 -36.76 -20.19 -36.59
N ASN A 483 -36.12 -20.76 -37.62
CA ASN A 483 -36.71 -20.86 -38.94
C ASN A 483 -38.08 -21.54 -38.91
N GLY A 484 -39.09 -20.98 -39.54
CA GLY A 484 -40.42 -21.55 -39.65
C GLY A 484 -41.44 -21.15 -38.56
N LEU A 485 -41.05 -20.35 -37.58
CA LEU A 485 -42.01 -19.84 -36.57
C LEU A 485 -42.14 -18.32 -36.69
N ALA A 486 -43.22 -17.85 -37.23
CA ALA A 486 -43.52 -16.41 -37.46
C ALA A 486 -43.43 -15.59 -36.14
N SER A 487 -43.77 -16.19 -35.02
CA SER A 487 -43.68 -15.56 -33.69
C SER A 487 -42.24 -15.21 -33.23
N TYR A 488 -41.22 -15.75 -33.88
CA TYR A 488 -39.82 -15.50 -33.57
C TYR A 488 -39.08 -14.71 -34.66
N ALA A 489 -39.76 -14.30 -35.72
CA ALA A 489 -39.17 -13.56 -36.84
C ALA A 489 -38.57 -12.20 -36.42
N ASN A 490 -39.13 -11.58 -35.36
CA ASN A 490 -38.71 -10.27 -34.86
C ASN A 490 -37.80 -10.33 -33.62
N ILE A 491 -37.22 -11.50 -33.25
CA ILE A 491 -36.29 -11.57 -32.15
C ILE A 491 -35.02 -10.86 -32.54
N THR A 492 -34.71 -9.78 -31.84
CA THR A 492 -33.43 -9.08 -31.95
C THR A 492 -32.32 -10.03 -31.60
N LYS A 493 -31.33 -10.15 -32.48
CA LYS A 493 -30.09 -10.89 -32.21
C LYS A 493 -29.50 -10.40 -30.93
N ARG A 494 -29.27 -11.30 -29.98
CA ARG A 494 -28.59 -11.01 -28.72
C ARG A 494 -27.38 -11.90 -28.58
N GLU A 495 -26.29 -11.32 -28.07
CA GLU A 495 -25.09 -12.03 -27.75
C GLU A 495 -25.07 -12.37 -26.25
N PHE A 496 -24.69 -13.61 -25.92
CA PHE A 496 -24.49 -14.08 -24.56
C PHE A 496 -23.08 -14.64 -24.43
N LYS A 497 -22.39 -14.22 -23.39
CA LYS A 497 -21.09 -14.77 -23.02
C LYS A 497 -21.31 -15.84 -21.96
N MET A 498 -20.87 -17.05 -22.24
CA MET A 498 -20.98 -18.19 -21.33
C MET A 498 -19.62 -18.86 -21.20
N MET A 499 -19.34 -19.46 -20.06
CA MET A 499 -18.16 -20.32 -19.90
C MET A 499 -18.22 -21.45 -20.94
N ASP A 500 -17.06 -21.92 -21.38
CA ASP A 500 -16.92 -23.03 -22.32
C ASP A 500 -17.26 -24.38 -21.70
N ARG A 501 -17.52 -24.42 -20.38
CA ARG A 501 -17.74 -25.63 -19.57
C ARG A 501 -18.65 -25.36 -18.38
N ASN A 502 -19.13 -26.44 -17.76
CA ASN A 502 -19.85 -26.38 -16.50
C ASN A 502 -18.92 -25.91 -15.36
N LEU A 503 -19.50 -25.23 -14.37
CA LEU A 503 -18.74 -24.81 -13.19
C LEU A 503 -18.14 -26.04 -12.48
N GLY A 504 -16.86 -25.99 -12.20
CA GLY A 504 -16.11 -27.09 -11.56
C GLY A 504 -15.74 -28.24 -12.50
N SER A 505 -16.02 -28.16 -13.81
CA SER A 505 -15.64 -29.24 -14.74
C SER A 505 -14.18 -29.13 -15.19
N ALA A 506 -13.53 -30.27 -15.38
CA ALA A 506 -12.18 -30.35 -15.90
C ALA A 506 -12.12 -30.15 -17.42
N SER A 507 -13.19 -30.41 -18.16
CA SER A 507 -13.23 -30.32 -19.62
C SER A 507 -14.52 -29.66 -20.12
N GLY A 508 -14.40 -28.87 -21.18
CA GLY A 508 -15.53 -28.36 -21.97
C GLY A 508 -15.79 -29.16 -23.25
N THR A 509 -15.05 -30.26 -23.47
CA THR A 509 -15.11 -31.03 -24.73
C THR A 509 -16.20 -32.10 -24.65
N ALA A 510 -17.18 -32.02 -25.52
CA ALA A 510 -18.19 -33.05 -25.64
C ALA A 510 -17.54 -34.37 -26.06
N THR A 511 -17.88 -35.45 -25.35
CA THR A 511 -17.32 -36.79 -25.59
C THR A 511 -18.40 -37.86 -25.43
N LYS A 512 -18.21 -38.99 -26.08
CA LYS A 512 -19.03 -40.21 -25.93
C LYS A 512 -18.33 -41.27 -25.07
N VAL A 513 -17.09 -40.99 -24.66
CA VAL A 513 -16.32 -41.87 -23.79
C VAL A 513 -16.74 -41.58 -22.33
N ALA A 514 -17.21 -42.56 -21.62
CA ALA A 514 -17.78 -42.38 -20.27
C ALA A 514 -16.79 -41.76 -19.28
N GLU A 515 -15.54 -42.20 -19.28
CA GLU A 515 -14.48 -41.68 -18.41
C GLU A 515 -14.15 -40.20 -18.71
N GLU A 516 -14.19 -39.79 -19.98
CA GLU A 516 -14.03 -38.41 -20.37
C GLU A 516 -15.27 -37.56 -20.12
N ALA A 517 -16.48 -38.18 -20.18
CA ALA A 517 -17.73 -37.50 -19.90
C ALA A 517 -17.80 -37.01 -18.44
N ILE A 518 -17.28 -37.79 -17.49
CA ILE A 518 -17.21 -37.39 -16.07
C ILE A 518 -16.47 -36.04 -15.90
N LYS A 519 -15.43 -35.80 -16.68
CA LYS A 519 -14.68 -34.56 -16.65
C LYS A 519 -15.49 -33.32 -17.07
N THR A 520 -16.61 -33.51 -17.74
CA THR A 520 -17.50 -32.43 -18.22
C THR A 520 -18.66 -32.12 -17.27
N TYR A 521 -18.92 -32.94 -16.26
CA TYR A 521 -20.11 -32.79 -15.41
C TYR A 521 -20.05 -31.58 -14.49
N GLY A 522 -18.87 -31.22 -13.98
CA GLY A 522 -18.71 -30.13 -13.04
C GLY A 522 -19.24 -30.47 -11.65
N VAL A 523 -19.75 -29.47 -10.94
CA VAL A 523 -20.33 -29.63 -9.61
C VAL A 523 -21.83 -29.41 -9.64
N TYR A 524 -22.56 -30.01 -8.69
CA TYR A 524 -24.00 -29.89 -8.57
C TYR A 524 -24.38 -28.88 -7.49
N PHE A 525 -25.47 -28.17 -7.71
CA PHE A 525 -26.05 -27.25 -6.75
C PHE A 525 -27.47 -27.64 -6.39
N GLN A 526 -27.78 -27.60 -5.12
CA GLN A 526 -29.15 -27.71 -4.65
C GLN A 526 -29.75 -26.31 -4.54
N PHE A 527 -31.03 -26.16 -4.94
CA PHE A 527 -31.73 -24.90 -4.82
C PHE A 527 -31.71 -24.38 -3.35
N GLY A 528 -31.36 -23.13 -3.18
CA GLY A 528 -31.26 -22.48 -1.87
C GLY A 528 -29.97 -22.77 -1.10
N ARG A 529 -29.05 -23.57 -1.64
CA ARG A 529 -27.74 -23.86 -1.04
C ARG A 529 -26.60 -23.19 -1.82
N LYS A 530 -25.68 -22.55 -1.09
CA LYS A 530 -24.55 -21.86 -1.72
C LYS A 530 -23.37 -22.77 -2.07
N ASP A 531 -23.18 -23.86 -1.32
CA ASP A 531 -22.05 -24.75 -1.52
C ASP A 531 -22.40 -25.88 -2.51
N PRO A 532 -21.49 -26.17 -3.45
CA PRO A 532 -21.71 -27.24 -4.40
C PRO A 532 -21.54 -28.62 -3.79
N PHE A 533 -22.09 -29.61 -4.48
CA PHE A 533 -21.83 -31.04 -4.27
C PHE A 533 -20.92 -31.56 -5.38
N PRO A 534 -20.08 -32.57 -5.09
CA PRO A 534 -19.32 -33.24 -6.12
C PRO A 534 -20.23 -33.96 -7.12
N ALA A 535 -19.77 -34.06 -8.37
CA ALA A 535 -20.50 -34.79 -9.40
C ALA A 535 -20.51 -36.29 -9.12
N ALA A 536 -21.53 -37.00 -9.63
CA ALA A 536 -21.61 -38.45 -9.55
C ALA A 536 -20.40 -39.13 -10.21
N GLY A 537 -19.91 -40.20 -9.60
CA GLY A 537 -18.74 -40.95 -10.08
C GLY A 537 -17.38 -40.33 -9.75
N VAL A 538 -17.35 -39.17 -9.07
CA VAL A 538 -16.12 -38.53 -8.64
C VAL A 538 -15.72 -39.01 -7.24
N MET A 539 -14.46 -39.36 -7.06
CA MET A 539 -13.93 -39.72 -5.74
C MET A 539 -13.77 -38.46 -4.89
N THR A 540 -14.16 -38.53 -3.63
CA THR A 540 -14.10 -37.39 -2.70
C THR A 540 -13.45 -37.78 -1.38
N ARG A 541 -12.95 -36.76 -0.70
CA ARG A 541 -12.45 -36.82 0.67
C ARG A 541 -13.12 -35.72 1.50
N THR A 542 -13.52 -36.05 2.71
CA THR A 542 -14.08 -35.10 3.66
C THR A 542 -13.18 -35.01 4.88
N ASN A 543 -12.67 -33.84 5.17
CA ASN A 543 -11.99 -33.49 6.43
C ASN A 543 -10.95 -34.52 6.90
N ASP A 544 -10.07 -34.99 6.00
CA ASP A 544 -9.07 -36.04 6.20
C ASP A 544 -9.65 -37.46 6.46
N ALA A 545 -10.96 -37.63 6.35
CA ALA A 545 -11.61 -38.91 6.46
C ALA A 545 -11.55 -39.73 5.15
N ASP A 546 -12.00 -40.93 5.22
CA ASP A 546 -11.98 -41.90 4.14
C ASP A 546 -12.53 -41.39 2.80
N ILE A 547 -12.01 -41.92 1.72
CA ILE A 547 -12.51 -41.69 0.37
C ILE A 547 -13.91 -42.23 0.27
N VAL A 548 -14.90 -41.39 0.05
CA VAL A 548 -16.30 -41.80 -0.09
C VAL A 548 -16.70 -41.69 -1.57
N PRO A 549 -17.14 -42.77 -2.20
CA PRO A 549 -17.77 -42.72 -3.51
C PRO A 549 -19.10 -41.95 -3.41
N VAL A 550 -19.33 -40.98 -4.32
CA VAL A 550 -20.52 -40.12 -4.28
C VAL A 550 -21.68 -40.83 -5.00
N TYR A 551 -22.11 -41.97 -4.49
CA TYR A 551 -23.27 -42.64 -5.06
C TYR A 551 -24.55 -42.49 -4.23
N ASP A 552 -24.44 -41.98 -3.00
CA ASP A 552 -25.52 -42.00 -2.02
C ASP A 552 -25.87 -40.60 -1.50
N ALA A 553 -25.97 -39.58 -2.38
CA ALA A 553 -26.47 -38.26 -1.99
C ALA A 553 -27.79 -37.93 -2.66
#